data_e7d85b89e27eefe08a603b7ad1b6227b
#
_entry.id   e7d85b89e27eefe08a603b7ad1b6227b
#
_cell.length_a   1.000
_cell.length_b   1.000
_cell.length_c   1.000
_cell.angle_alpha   90.00
_cell.angle_beta   90.00
_cell.angle_gamma   90.00
#
_symmetry.space_group_name_H-M   'P 1'
#
loop_
_entity.id
_entity.type
_entity.pdbx_description
1 polymer ?
#
loop_
_entity_poly.entity_id
_entity_poly.type
_entity_poly.pdbx_seq_one_letter_code
_entity_poly.pdbx_strand_id
1 'polypeptide(L)'
;MMPSMLSLLRRCVGLLACCLLVVAGSARADDIDEVTRLFRTGQTEQAFTRLDLLLAAQPKDVKLRFLKGVLQSDAKRTDEAMTTFRQLTQDHPDLPEPYNNLAVIHAALGDYAQARSALEAALTANPAYAVAQQNLGDVLLQLARQSYAAAAKLDPGNAGVAARLALLRQIDVLIAKSLSTP
;
A
#
# COMPACT_ATOMS: atom_id res chain seq x y z
N MET A 1 29.71 -26.56 46.47
CA MET A 1 30.31 -26.06 45.21
C MET A 1 29.65 -24.76 44.86
N MET A 2 30.29 -23.61 45.10
CA MET A 2 29.75 -22.28 44.78
C MET A 2 29.96 -21.99 43.30
N PRO A 3 28.94 -21.49 42.58
CA PRO A 3 29.13 -21.10 41.20
C PRO A 3 30.09 -19.93 41.09
N SER A 4 31.06 -19.99 40.17
CA SER A 4 32.08 -18.95 40.02
C SER A 4 31.45 -17.61 39.64
N MET A 5 31.98 -16.52 40.22
CA MET A 5 31.54 -15.14 40.00
C MET A 5 31.38 -14.79 38.51
N LEU A 6 32.18 -15.45 37.62
CA LEU A 6 32.16 -15.30 36.18
C LEU A 6 30.88 -15.86 35.53
N SER A 7 30.28 -16.94 36.12
CA SER A 7 29.03 -17.52 35.60
C SER A 7 27.80 -16.69 35.94
N LEU A 8 27.81 -16.02 37.09
CA LEU A 8 26.78 -15.05 37.48
C LEU A 8 26.82 -13.80 36.57
N LEU A 9 28.01 -13.27 36.31
CA LEU A 9 28.18 -12.09 35.42
C LEU A 9 27.69 -12.36 34.00
N ARG A 10 27.97 -13.54 33.43
CA ARG A 10 27.47 -13.95 32.11
C ARG A 10 25.95 -14.06 32.05
N ARG A 11 25.31 -14.55 33.09
CA ARG A 11 23.84 -14.66 33.19
C ARG A 11 23.17 -13.28 33.34
N CYS A 12 23.75 -12.37 34.10
CA CYS A 12 23.26 -10.99 34.19
C CYS A 12 23.39 -10.20 32.90
N VAL A 13 24.49 -10.34 32.19
CA VAL A 13 24.69 -9.69 30.87
C VAL A 13 23.70 -10.24 29.83
N GLY A 14 23.45 -11.54 29.82
CA GLY A 14 22.45 -12.16 28.93
C GLY A 14 21.01 -11.70 29.19
N LEU A 15 20.63 -11.56 30.46
CA LEU A 15 19.31 -11.06 30.86
C LEU A 15 19.12 -9.56 30.56
N LEU A 16 20.14 -8.74 30.75
CA LEU A 16 20.11 -7.32 30.39
C LEU A 16 19.98 -7.11 28.87
N ALA A 17 20.71 -7.92 28.06
CA ALA A 17 20.61 -7.85 26.59
C ALA A 17 19.21 -8.27 26.09
N CYS A 18 18.58 -9.26 26.72
CA CYS A 18 17.23 -9.71 26.38
C CYS A 18 16.17 -8.65 26.74
N CYS A 19 16.29 -7.98 27.88
CA CYS A 19 15.40 -6.89 28.28
C CYS A 19 15.52 -5.65 27.39
N LEU A 20 16.72 -5.31 26.92
CA LEU A 20 16.94 -4.19 26.01
C LEU A 20 16.31 -4.43 24.63
N LEU A 21 16.29 -5.66 24.14
CA LEU A 21 15.66 -6.02 22.84
C LEU A 21 14.12 -5.95 22.89
N VAL A 22 13.52 -6.30 24.02
CA VAL A 22 12.05 -6.25 24.21
C VAL A 22 11.57 -4.80 24.33
N VAL A 23 12.32 -3.91 25.01
CA VAL A 23 11.98 -2.49 25.15
C VAL A 23 12.08 -1.75 23.81
N ALA A 24 13.05 -2.08 22.96
CA ALA A 24 13.21 -1.47 21.65
C ALA A 24 12.07 -1.84 20.67
N GLY A 25 11.44 -3.01 20.83
CA GLY A 25 10.30 -3.43 20.02
C GLY A 25 9.00 -2.70 20.35
N SER A 26 8.76 -2.45 21.63
CA SER A 26 7.56 -1.75 22.11
C SER A 26 7.57 -0.26 21.72
N ALA A 27 8.70 0.42 21.86
CA ALA A 27 8.85 1.83 21.49
C ALA A 27 8.56 2.09 20.00
N ARG A 28 8.84 1.10 19.12
CA ARG A 28 8.60 1.23 17.67
C ARG A 28 7.13 1.15 17.28
N ALA A 29 6.37 0.28 17.93
CA ALA A 29 4.93 0.19 17.69
C ALA A 29 4.25 1.49 18.14
N ASP A 30 4.63 2.01 19.30
CA ASP A 30 4.11 3.25 19.86
C ASP A 30 4.38 4.47 18.94
N ASP A 31 5.56 4.53 18.29
CA ASP A 31 5.93 5.60 17.36
C ASP A 31 5.06 5.61 16.09
N ILE A 32 4.81 4.43 15.49
CA ILE A 32 3.95 4.28 14.32
C ILE A 32 2.50 4.62 14.67
N ASP A 33 2.05 4.16 15.83
CA ASP A 33 0.70 4.43 16.33
C ASP A 33 0.51 5.92 16.60
N GLU A 34 1.52 6.61 17.15
CA GLU A 34 1.48 8.05 17.34
C GLU A 34 1.35 8.81 16.02
N VAL A 35 2.18 8.49 15.01
CA VAL A 35 2.11 9.09 13.67
C VAL A 35 0.73 8.89 13.05
N THR A 36 0.22 7.66 13.12
CA THR A 36 -1.09 7.31 12.56
C THR A 36 -2.22 8.05 13.30
N ARG A 37 -2.13 8.16 14.62
CA ARG A 37 -3.10 8.90 15.45
C ARG A 37 -3.11 10.39 15.09
N LEU A 38 -1.93 11.03 15.01
CA LEU A 38 -1.80 12.43 14.61
C LEU A 38 -2.47 12.68 13.25
N PHE A 39 -2.20 11.81 12.27
CA PHE A 39 -2.79 11.92 10.95
C PHE A 39 -4.31 11.77 10.98
N ARG A 40 -4.84 10.76 11.66
CA ARG A 40 -6.29 10.52 11.79
C ARG A 40 -7.04 11.64 12.50
N THR A 41 -6.37 12.34 13.41
CA THR A 41 -6.95 13.50 14.12
C THR A 41 -6.79 14.83 13.38
N GLY A 42 -6.35 14.78 12.09
CA GLY A 42 -6.21 15.97 11.24
C GLY A 42 -4.94 16.77 11.48
N GLN A 43 -4.03 16.30 12.34
CA GLN A 43 -2.75 16.94 12.63
C GLN A 43 -1.69 16.50 11.61
N THR A 44 -2.00 16.68 10.32
CA THR A 44 -1.24 16.12 9.20
C THR A 44 0.23 16.54 9.20
N GLU A 45 0.53 17.82 9.39
CA GLU A 45 1.92 18.32 9.37
C GLU A 45 2.73 17.78 10.58
N GLN A 46 2.09 17.61 11.73
CA GLN A 46 2.75 17.02 12.90
C GLN A 46 3.05 15.54 12.66
N ALA A 47 2.12 14.81 12.02
CA ALA A 47 2.33 13.41 11.64
C ALA A 47 3.53 13.27 10.69
N PHE A 48 3.64 14.10 9.65
CA PHE A 48 4.79 14.08 8.74
C PHE A 48 6.09 14.47 9.45
N THR A 49 6.08 15.50 10.29
CA THR A 49 7.26 15.91 11.06
C THR A 49 7.76 14.76 11.94
N ARG A 50 6.85 14.09 12.67
CA ARG A 50 7.20 12.93 13.51
C ARG A 50 7.77 11.79 12.68
N LEU A 51 7.12 11.46 11.55
CA LEU A 51 7.55 10.40 10.63
C LEU A 51 8.93 10.70 10.03
N ASP A 52 9.21 11.94 9.65
CA ASP A 52 10.50 12.34 9.10
C ASP A 52 11.62 12.25 10.14
N LEU A 53 11.35 12.56 11.42
CA LEU A 53 12.31 12.32 12.51
C LEU A 53 12.62 10.83 12.69
N LEU A 54 11.61 9.96 12.61
CA LEU A 54 11.81 8.50 12.67
C LEU A 54 12.63 8.00 11.47
N LEU A 55 12.34 8.50 10.28
CA LEU A 55 13.07 8.16 9.05
C LEU A 55 14.50 8.72 9.06
N ALA A 56 14.75 9.87 9.68
CA ALA A 56 16.10 10.40 9.86
C ALA A 56 16.97 9.47 10.73
N ALA A 57 16.35 8.86 11.75
CA ALA A 57 17.03 7.87 12.60
C ALA A 57 17.17 6.50 11.90
N GLN A 58 16.22 6.13 11.03
CA GLN A 58 16.14 4.83 10.37
C GLN A 58 15.74 4.96 8.89
N PRO A 59 16.63 5.49 8.04
CA PRO A 59 16.28 5.88 6.66
C PRO A 59 15.92 4.69 5.74
N LYS A 60 16.32 3.48 6.12
CA LYS A 60 16.04 2.24 5.37
C LYS A 60 14.89 1.41 5.95
N ASP A 61 14.21 1.90 6.99
CA ASP A 61 13.09 1.16 7.57
C ASP A 61 11.93 1.10 6.57
N VAL A 62 11.65 -0.09 6.08
CA VAL A 62 10.64 -0.35 5.04
C VAL A 62 9.24 0.03 5.51
N LYS A 63 8.91 -0.24 6.78
CA LYS A 63 7.58 0.04 7.33
C LYS A 63 7.33 1.55 7.44
N LEU A 64 8.33 2.32 7.89
CA LEU A 64 8.24 3.77 7.96
C LEU A 64 8.14 4.41 6.57
N ARG A 65 8.94 3.92 5.61
CA ARG A 65 8.89 4.38 4.21
C ARG A 65 7.54 4.06 3.57
N PHE A 66 7.02 2.86 3.81
CA PHE A 66 5.70 2.47 3.32
C PHE A 66 4.59 3.33 3.94
N LEU A 67 4.63 3.53 5.27
CA LEU A 67 3.71 4.43 5.97
C LEU A 67 3.76 5.84 5.38
N LYS A 68 4.96 6.37 5.07
CA LYS A 68 5.10 7.68 4.41
C LYS A 68 4.33 7.74 3.10
N GLY A 69 4.49 6.74 2.23
CA GLY A 69 3.77 6.67 0.97
C GLY A 69 2.25 6.61 1.15
N VAL A 70 1.76 5.84 2.13
CA VAL A 70 0.32 5.76 2.44
C VAL A 70 -0.20 7.12 2.91
N LEU A 71 0.45 7.76 3.89
CA LEU A 71 0.02 9.07 4.40
C LEU A 71 0.08 10.16 3.33
N GLN A 72 1.09 10.13 2.43
CA GLN A 72 1.16 11.04 1.29
C GLN A 72 -0.02 10.85 0.33
N SER A 73 -0.38 9.59 0.03
CA SER A 73 -1.55 9.27 -0.80
C SER A 73 -2.84 9.78 -0.17
N ASP A 74 -3.05 9.53 1.11
CA ASP A 74 -4.24 9.97 1.86
C ASP A 74 -4.33 11.50 1.96
N ALA A 75 -3.18 12.17 2.11
CA ALA A 75 -3.06 13.63 2.12
C ALA A 75 -3.18 14.26 0.71
N LYS A 76 -3.44 13.46 -0.34
CA LYS A 76 -3.50 13.90 -1.74
C LYS A 76 -2.17 14.46 -2.27
N ARG A 77 -1.05 14.13 -1.66
CA ARG A 77 0.30 14.40 -2.15
C ARG A 77 0.71 13.31 -3.14
N THR A 78 -0.02 13.21 -4.25
CA THR A 78 0.01 12.06 -5.18
C THR A 78 1.40 11.82 -5.76
N ASP A 79 2.11 12.85 -6.22
CA ASP A 79 3.43 12.73 -6.84
C ASP A 79 4.49 12.27 -5.84
N GLU A 80 4.40 12.73 -4.59
CA GLU A 80 5.28 12.32 -3.50
C GLU A 80 5.04 10.84 -3.15
N ALA A 81 3.77 10.42 -3.05
CA ALA A 81 3.39 9.03 -2.80
C ALA A 81 3.92 8.10 -3.90
N MET A 82 3.72 8.47 -5.17
CA MET A 82 4.24 7.71 -6.31
C MET A 82 5.77 7.58 -6.25
N THR A 83 6.47 8.66 -5.91
CA THR A 83 7.94 8.65 -5.77
C THR A 83 8.36 7.70 -4.65
N THR A 84 7.72 7.78 -3.49
CA THR A 84 7.99 6.92 -2.33
C THR A 84 7.76 5.45 -2.66
N PHE A 85 6.63 5.10 -3.29
CA PHE A 85 6.34 3.71 -3.65
C PHE A 85 7.24 3.19 -4.77
N ARG A 86 7.60 4.01 -5.78
CA ARG A 86 8.58 3.61 -6.81
C ARG A 86 9.95 3.30 -6.21
N GLN A 87 10.43 4.09 -5.28
CA GLN A 87 11.67 3.80 -4.57
C GLN A 87 11.58 2.49 -3.78
N LEU A 88 10.45 2.23 -3.13
CA LEU A 88 10.23 0.98 -2.42
C LEU A 88 10.22 -0.23 -3.36
N THR A 89 9.61 -0.13 -4.55
CA THR A 89 9.63 -1.24 -5.52
C THR A 89 11.02 -1.51 -6.10
N GLN A 90 11.88 -0.50 -6.17
CA GLN A 90 13.28 -0.65 -6.61
C GLN A 90 14.14 -1.29 -5.52
N ASP A 91 13.99 -0.86 -4.28
CA ASP A 91 14.79 -1.32 -3.15
C ASP A 91 14.34 -2.70 -2.63
N HIS A 92 13.05 -3.01 -2.77
CA HIS A 92 12.38 -4.21 -2.25
C HIS A 92 11.40 -4.77 -3.30
N PRO A 93 11.91 -5.36 -4.40
CA PRO A 93 11.08 -5.85 -5.49
C PRO A 93 10.20 -7.07 -5.14
N ASP A 94 10.46 -7.69 -4.01
CA ASP A 94 9.71 -8.82 -3.43
C ASP A 94 8.49 -8.38 -2.62
N LEU A 95 8.32 -7.08 -2.34
CA LEU A 95 7.17 -6.56 -1.61
C LEU A 95 6.00 -6.21 -2.56
N PRO A 96 4.84 -6.87 -2.47
CA PRO A 96 3.72 -6.60 -3.36
C PRO A 96 2.96 -5.31 -3.04
N GLU A 97 2.96 -4.85 -1.78
CA GLU A 97 2.16 -3.72 -1.33
C GLU A 97 2.50 -2.38 -2.01
N PRO A 98 3.80 -2.00 -2.21
CA PRO A 98 4.13 -0.78 -2.94
C PRO A 98 3.64 -0.78 -4.39
N TYR A 99 3.71 -1.92 -5.09
CA TYR A 99 3.19 -2.06 -6.45
C TYR A 99 1.66 -1.89 -6.48
N ASN A 100 0.96 -2.51 -5.53
CA ASN A 100 -0.49 -2.36 -5.42
C ASN A 100 -0.90 -0.90 -5.15
N ASN A 101 -0.17 -0.18 -4.30
CA ASN A 101 -0.45 1.23 -4.04
C ASN A 101 -0.17 2.12 -5.26
N LEU A 102 0.89 1.85 -6.02
CA LEU A 102 1.12 2.51 -7.32
C LEU A 102 -0.05 2.27 -8.28
N ALA A 103 -0.57 1.04 -8.33
CA ALA A 103 -1.70 0.72 -9.18
C ALA A 103 -2.97 1.48 -8.79
N VAL A 104 -3.26 1.58 -7.49
CA VAL A 104 -4.39 2.37 -6.97
C VAL A 104 -4.27 3.84 -7.38
N ILE A 105 -3.08 4.42 -7.28
CA ILE A 105 -2.83 5.80 -7.70
C ILE A 105 -3.02 5.94 -9.21
N HIS A 106 -2.44 5.05 -10.04
CA HIS A 106 -2.61 5.08 -11.49
C HIS A 106 -4.07 4.93 -11.90
N ALA A 107 -4.82 4.02 -11.25
CA ALA A 107 -6.26 3.86 -11.50
C ALA A 107 -7.06 5.11 -11.16
N ALA A 108 -6.74 5.79 -10.06
CA ALA A 108 -7.37 7.06 -9.68
C ALA A 108 -7.09 8.20 -10.68
N LEU A 109 -5.94 8.15 -11.36
CA LEU A 109 -5.58 9.08 -12.43
C LEU A 109 -6.18 8.67 -13.80
N GLY A 110 -6.89 7.53 -13.89
CA GLY A 110 -7.44 7.01 -15.14
C GLY A 110 -6.43 6.27 -16.03
N ASP A 111 -5.19 6.11 -15.56
CA ASP A 111 -4.13 5.39 -16.26
C ASP A 111 -4.20 3.89 -15.96
N TYR A 112 -5.27 3.27 -16.47
CA TYR A 112 -5.55 1.86 -16.21
C TYR A 112 -4.51 0.90 -16.82
N ALA A 113 -3.77 1.33 -17.83
CA ALA A 113 -2.69 0.52 -18.41
C ALA A 113 -1.52 0.37 -17.43
N GLN A 114 -1.09 1.48 -16.80
CA GLN A 114 -0.05 1.45 -15.78
C GLN A 114 -0.54 0.78 -14.48
N ALA A 115 -1.82 1.00 -14.12
CA ALA A 115 -2.42 0.31 -12.98
C ALA A 115 -2.37 -1.21 -13.15
N ARG A 116 -2.75 -1.74 -14.33
CA ARG A 116 -2.65 -3.17 -14.65
C ARG A 116 -1.21 -3.67 -14.52
N SER A 117 -0.26 -2.98 -15.14
CA SER A 117 1.16 -3.39 -15.10
C SER A 117 1.70 -3.46 -13.66
N ALA A 118 1.34 -2.49 -12.83
CA ALA A 118 1.74 -2.47 -11.42
C ALA A 118 1.10 -3.63 -10.62
N LEU A 119 -0.17 -3.98 -10.88
CA LEU A 119 -0.83 -5.12 -10.24
C LEU A 119 -0.24 -6.47 -10.68
N GLU A 120 0.10 -6.61 -11.96
CA GLU A 120 0.81 -7.79 -12.46
C GLU A 120 2.17 -7.95 -11.78
N ALA A 121 2.89 -6.84 -11.53
CA ALA A 121 4.14 -6.86 -10.76
C ALA A 121 3.90 -7.24 -9.29
N ALA A 122 2.85 -6.73 -8.64
CA ALA A 122 2.47 -7.12 -7.28
C ALA A 122 2.19 -8.62 -7.18
N LEU A 123 1.48 -9.18 -8.17
CA LEU A 123 1.17 -10.62 -8.23
C LEU A 123 2.37 -11.48 -8.62
N THR A 124 3.35 -10.92 -9.32
CA THR A 124 4.65 -11.57 -9.55
C THR A 124 5.44 -11.67 -8.24
N ALA A 125 5.45 -10.61 -7.43
CA ALA A 125 6.09 -10.61 -6.11
C ALA A 125 5.37 -11.54 -5.12
N ASN A 126 4.03 -11.56 -5.13
CA ASN A 126 3.23 -12.46 -4.30
C ASN A 126 1.96 -12.92 -5.05
N PRO A 127 1.97 -14.13 -5.66
CA PRO A 127 0.80 -14.66 -6.39
C PRO A 127 -0.46 -14.87 -5.53
N ALA A 128 -0.32 -14.96 -4.20
CA ALA A 128 -1.43 -15.11 -3.26
C ALA A 128 -1.97 -13.77 -2.72
N TYR A 129 -1.51 -12.64 -3.24
CA TYR A 129 -1.95 -11.32 -2.77
C TYR A 129 -3.36 -10.98 -3.27
N ALA A 130 -4.36 -11.39 -2.51
CA ALA A 130 -5.79 -11.31 -2.88
C ALA A 130 -6.24 -9.88 -3.21
N VAL A 131 -5.71 -8.86 -2.49
CA VAL A 131 -6.05 -7.45 -2.74
C VAL A 131 -5.61 -7.01 -4.14
N ALA A 132 -4.40 -7.37 -4.57
CA ALA A 132 -3.95 -7.06 -5.93
C ALA A 132 -4.77 -7.81 -6.99
N GLN A 133 -5.18 -9.05 -6.70
CA GLN A 133 -6.04 -9.80 -7.61
C GLN A 133 -7.42 -9.15 -7.78
N GLN A 134 -8.02 -8.65 -6.69
CA GLN A 134 -9.27 -7.91 -6.73
C GLN A 134 -9.12 -6.61 -7.51
N ASN A 135 -8.12 -5.80 -7.18
CA ASN A 135 -7.86 -4.53 -7.86
C ASN A 135 -7.58 -4.74 -9.36
N LEU A 136 -6.93 -5.85 -9.74
CA LEU A 136 -6.72 -6.21 -11.14
C LEU A 136 -8.05 -6.48 -11.85
N GLY A 137 -8.98 -7.17 -11.20
CA GLY A 137 -10.34 -7.36 -11.72
C GLY A 137 -11.02 -6.01 -12.02
N ASP A 138 -10.96 -5.08 -11.06
CA ASP A 138 -11.58 -3.75 -11.21
C ASP A 138 -10.92 -2.94 -12.35
N VAL A 139 -9.60 -2.97 -12.48
CA VAL A 139 -8.86 -2.32 -13.56
C VAL A 139 -9.20 -2.92 -14.92
N LEU A 140 -9.33 -4.25 -15.01
CA LEU A 140 -9.71 -4.93 -16.25
C LEU A 140 -11.13 -4.56 -16.71
N LEU A 141 -12.07 -4.35 -15.79
CA LEU A 141 -13.40 -3.83 -16.12
C LEU A 141 -13.32 -2.42 -16.74
N GLN A 142 -12.46 -1.54 -16.23
CA GLN A 142 -12.26 -0.20 -16.80
C GLN A 142 -11.62 -0.27 -18.20
N LEU A 143 -10.63 -1.13 -18.39
CA LEU A 143 -9.99 -1.35 -19.70
C LEU A 143 -10.98 -1.94 -20.72
N ALA A 144 -11.81 -2.90 -20.31
CA ALA A 144 -12.87 -3.45 -21.15
C ALA A 144 -13.85 -2.34 -21.58
N ARG A 145 -14.23 -1.46 -20.64
CA ARG A 145 -15.11 -0.31 -20.93
C ARG A 145 -14.49 0.63 -21.96
N GLN A 146 -13.21 1.00 -21.76
CA GLN A 146 -12.50 1.85 -22.71
C GLN A 146 -12.48 1.23 -24.12
N SER A 147 -12.19 -0.07 -24.21
CA SER A 147 -12.14 -0.81 -25.47
C SER A 147 -13.50 -0.88 -26.16
N TYR A 148 -14.57 -1.20 -25.42
CA TYR A 148 -15.93 -1.21 -26.00
C TYR A 148 -16.43 0.19 -26.36
N ALA A 149 -16.07 1.22 -25.59
CA ALA A 149 -16.41 2.58 -25.95
C ALA A 149 -15.70 3.04 -27.24
N ALA A 150 -14.46 2.63 -27.46
CA ALA A 150 -13.74 2.87 -28.72
C ALA A 150 -14.40 2.10 -29.87
N ALA A 151 -14.76 0.84 -29.68
CA ALA A 151 -15.45 0.04 -30.69
C ALA A 151 -16.82 0.64 -31.09
N ALA A 152 -17.58 1.14 -30.11
CA ALA A 152 -18.88 1.80 -30.37
C ALA A 152 -18.74 3.10 -31.16
N LYS A 153 -17.61 3.80 -31.03
CA LYS A 153 -17.32 4.99 -31.87
C LYS A 153 -16.99 4.61 -33.33
N LEU A 154 -16.34 3.46 -33.54
CA LEU A 154 -15.97 2.98 -34.86
C LEU A 154 -17.15 2.32 -35.57
N ASP A 155 -18.03 1.62 -34.85
CA ASP A 155 -19.22 0.97 -35.36
C ASP A 155 -20.43 1.24 -34.47
N PRO A 156 -21.10 2.41 -34.63
CA PRO A 156 -22.24 2.80 -33.77
C PRO A 156 -23.46 1.87 -33.85
N GLY A 157 -23.56 1.11 -34.98
CA GLY A 157 -24.66 0.16 -35.21
C GLY A 157 -24.50 -1.20 -34.54
N ASN A 158 -23.37 -1.46 -33.89
CA ASN A 158 -23.06 -2.75 -33.28
C ASN A 158 -23.83 -3.00 -31.99
N ALA A 159 -24.97 -3.66 -32.10
CA ALA A 159 -25.82 -4.01 -30.98
C ALA A 159 -25.10 -4.86 -29.92
N GLY A 160 -24.16 -5.71 -30.35
CA GLY A 160 -23.36 -6.53 -29.42
C GLY A 160 -22.41 -5.71 -28.55
N VAL A 161 -21.83 -4.63 -29.06
CA VAL A 161 -20.98 -3.69 -28.29
C VAL A 161 -21.86 -2.87 -27.35
N ALA A 162 -23.01 -2.38 -27.83
CA ALA A 162 -23.96 -1.62 -27.00
C ALA A 162 -24.45 -2.44 -25.78
N ALA A 163 -24.76 -3.72 -25.99
CA ALA A 163 -25.16 -4.63 -24.93
C ALA A 163 -24.05 -4.83 -23.87
N ARG A 164 -22.80 -5.00 -24.29
CA ARG A 164 -21.66 -5.16 -23.38
C ARG A 164 -21.42 -3.89 -22.54
N LEU A 165 -21.52 -2.72 -23.14
CA LEU A 165 -21.42 -1.44 -22.40
C LEU A 165 -22.55 -1.28 -21.38
N ALA A 166 -23.77 -1.72 -21.73
CA ALA A 166 -24.90 -1.69 -20.79
C ALA A 166 -24.66 -2.62 -19.59
N LEU A 167 -24.14 -3.82 -19.81
CA LEU A 167 -23.80 -4.77 -18.74
C LEU A 167 -22.70 -4.22 -17.83
N LEU A 168 -21.65 -3.61 -18.37
CA LEU A 168 -20.59 -3.00 -17.57
C LEU A 168 -21.12 -1.87 -16.67
N ARG A 169 -22.08 -1.06 -17.16
CA ARG A 169 -22.74 -0.04 -16.32
C ARG A 169 -23.54 -0.65 -15.17
N GLN A 170 -24.21 -1.80 -15.40
CA GLN A 170 -24.93 -2.50 -14.33
C GLN A 170 -23.97 -3.02 -13.26
N ILE A 171 -22.81 -3.54 -13.64
CA ILE A 171 -21.76 -3.98 -12.70
C ILE A 171 -21.33 -2.82 -11.79
N ASP A 172 -21.11 -1.61 -12.33
CA ASP A 172 -20.73 -0.45 -11.50
C ASP A 172 -21.79 -0.12 -10.44
N VAL A 173 -23.05 -0.15 -10.84
CA VAL A 173 -24.16 0.12 -9.91
C VAL A 173 -24.21 -0.93 -8.80
N LEU A 174 -23.94 -2.19 -9.13
CA LEU A 174 -23.91 -3.28 -8.13
C LEU A 174 -22.72 -3.14 -7.19
N ILE A 175 -21.52 -2.81 -7.72
CA ILE A 175 -20.32 -2.55 -6.90
C ILE A 175 -20.58 -1.36 -5.96
N ALA A 176 -21.07 -0.24 -6.47
CA ALA A 176 -21.38 0.93 -5.66
C ALA A 176 -22.39 0.61 -4.54
N LYS A 177 -23.40 -0.18 -4.85
CA LYS A 177 -24.40 -0.61 -3.87
C LYS A 177 -23.81 -1.53 -2.78
N SER A 178 -22.91 -2.45 -3.15
CA SER A 178 -22.25 -3.35 -2.19
C SER A 178 -21.33 -2.61 -1.21
N LEU A 179 -20.73 -1.50 -1.64
CA LEU A 179 -19.87 -0.66 -0.81
C LEU A 179 -20.65 0.32 0.10
N SER A 180 -21.93 0.57 -0.21
CA SER A 180 -22.80 1.46 0.56
C SER A 180 -23.68 0.74 1.60
N THR A 181 -23.60 -0.59 1.67
CA THR A 181 -24.33 -1.37 2.67
C THR A 181 -23.45 -1.51 3.92
N PRO A 182 -23.89 -1.06 5.11
CA PRO A 182 -23.11 -1.10 6.35
C PRO A 182 -22.85 -2.52 6.85
#